data_755668cc22a265f17a8ae0cb22c365d1
#
_entry.id   755668cc22a265f17a8ae0cb22c365d1
#
_cell.length_a   1.000
_cell.length_b   1.000
_cell.length_c   1.000
_cell.angle_alpha   90.00
_cell.angle_beta   90.00
_cell.angle_gamma   90.00
#
_symmetry.space_group_name_H-M   'P 1'
#
loop_
_entity.id
_entity.type
_entity.pdbx_description
1 polymer ?
#
loop_
_entity_poly.entity_id
_entity_poly.type
_entity_poly.pdbx_seq_one_letter_code
_entity_poly.pdbx_strand_id
1 'polypeptide(L)'
;MNHVIHTLNLIIMSEDLKRIVEELKQMNESLMHMFLMLEKRIDDVLWYHKVGDLARVIKVRIVGPPPSKVSKPNAPGARNPLVFWSYVFIPRNIDRNVKYPLIVLPHGGVHANMSSASANVVRELIAQGYIIIAPEYRGSTGYGKAFYELIDYGGLEIEDTHAARNWMVENCRYVDSKRIGIVGWSHGGLHALMNIFFYPDDYQVAYAGVPVSDLIMRMGYKGQHYRDLFIANYHIGVDVCDNVEEYRRRSPVNYVDKLKTPLLIHTTTNDEDVNYLEVLNLINALKAAGKNFEYKIFKEAPGGHVFGRIDTLLSREVRAEVYSFIAKYLNPPNPLTSADELNPFEI
;
A
#
# COMPACT_ATOMS: atom_id res chain seq x y z
N MET A 1 4.31 18.89 -60.43
CA MET A 1 5.53 18.43 -59.74
C MET A 1 5.79 19.17 -58.43
N ASN A 2 5.85 20.51 -58.42
CA ASN A 2 6.10 21.30 -57.18
C ASN A 2 5.07 21.11 -56.07
N HIS A 3 3.79 20.89 -56.41
CA HIS A 3 2.71 20.70 -55.39
C HIS A 3 2.84 19.33 -54.69
N VAL A 4 3.25 18.26 -55.42
CA VAL A 4 3.46 16.92 -54.85
C VAL A 4 4.69 16.91 -53.94
N ILE A 5 5.77 17.63 -54.32
CA ILE A 5 6.98 17.74 -53.52
C ILE A 5 6.69 18.51 -52.22
N HIS A 6 5.87 19.58 -52.29
CA HIS A 6 5.49 20.36 -51.13
C HIS A 6 4.60 19.55 -50.15
N THR A 7 3.65 18.77 -50.67
CA THR A 7 2.79 17.88 -49.88
C THR A 7 3.61 16.74 -49.23
N LEU A 8 4.53 16.15 -49.96
CA LEU A 8 5.47 15.13 -49.44
C LEU A 8 6.36 15.68 -48.34
N ASN A 9 6.89 16.89 -48.47
CA ASN A 9 7.72 17.53 -47.43
C ASN A 9 6.89 17.84 -46.16
N LEU A 10 5.61 18.24 -46.30
CA LEU A 10 4.72 18.45 -45.15
C LEU A 10 4.37 17.14 -44.44
N ILE A 11 4.19 16.05 -45.18
CA ILE A 11 3.93 14.71 -44.61
C ILE A 11 5.19 14.20 -43.88
N ILE A 12 6.38 14.34 -44.49
CA ILE A 12 7.64 13.94 -43.85
C ILE A 12 7.91 14.79 -42.60
N MET A 13 7.70 16.09 -42.63
CA MET A 13 7.78 16.97 -41.44
C MET A 13 6.79 16.57 -40.36
N SER A 14 5.58 16.13 -40.72
CA SER A 14 4.59 15.64 -39.76
C SER A 14 5.01 14.32 -39.09
N GLU A 15 5.63 13.43 -39.82
CA GLU A 15 6.14 12.15 -39.29
C GLU A 15 7.37 12.34 -38.40
N ASP A 16 8.31 13.22 -38.81
CA ASP A 16 9.45 13.58 -38.00
C ASP A 16 9.03 14.27 -36.69
N LEU A 17 8.03 15.16 -36.77
CA LEU A 17 7.51 15.80 -35.58
C LEU A 17 6.86 14.80 -34.61
N LYS A 18 6.10 13.85 -35.11
CA LYS A 18 5.52 12.76 -34.30
C LYS A 18 6.62 11.92 -33.61
N ARG A 19 7.67 11.58 -34.37
CA ARG A 19 8.81 10.85 -33.82
C ARG A 19 9.51 11.64 -32.70
N ILE A 20 9.79 12.92 -32.92
CA ILE A 20 10.41 13.80 -31.91
C ILE A 20 9.52 13.90 -30.67
N VAL A 21 8.21 14.07 -30.82
CA VAL A 21 7.26 14.11 -29.71
C VAL A 21 7.30 12.81 -28.91
N GLU A 22 7.36 11.67 -29.58
CA GLU A 22 7.42 10.37 -28.90
C GLU A 22 8.76 10.16 -28.17
N GLU A 23 9.88 10.54 -28.79
CA GLU A 23 11.20 10.52 -28.16
C GLU A 23 11.25 11.43 -26.91
N LEU A 24 10.64 12.61 -26.98
CA LEU A 24 10.55 13.55 -25.84
C LEU A 24 9.67 12.98 -24.72
N LYS A 25 8.55 12.31 -25.03
CA LYS A 25 7.72 11.64 -24.02
C LYS A 25 8.50 10.53 -23.32
N GLN A 26 9.19 9.68 -24.05
CA GLN A 26 10.01 8.59 -23.49
C GLN A 26 11.15 9.12 -22.63
N MET A 27 11.80 10.21 -23.08
CA MET A 27 12.84 10.87 -22.29
C MET A 27 12.26 11.46 -21.00
N ASN A 28 11.11 12.16 -21.07
CA ASN A 28 10.45 12.73 -19.90
C ASN A 28 10.03 11.63 -18.90
N GLU A 29 9.48 10.54 -19.37
CA GLU A 29 9.13 9.38 -18.54
C GLU A 29 10.37 8.77 -17.87
N SER A 30 11.46 8.63 -18.61
CA SER A 30 12.74 8.14 -18.08
C SER A 30 13.29 9.06 -17.00
N LEU A 31 13.27 10.37 -17.23
CA LEU A 31 13.66 11.38 -16.24
C LEU A 31 12.79 11.31 -14.98
N MET A 32 11.47 11.17 -15.12
CA MET A 32 10.56 11.02 -14.00
C MET A 32 10.96 9.82 -13.12
N HIS A 33 11.20 8.65 -13.72
CA HIS A 33 11.63 7.48 -12.97
C HIS A 33 13.02 7.66 -12.32
N MET A 34 13.92 8.38 -12.96
CA MET A 34 15.23 8.73 -12.36
C MET A 34 15.07 9.64 -11.14
N PHE A 35 14.19 10.63 -11.17
CA PHE A 35 13.86 11.47 -10.02
C PHE A 35 13.27 10.67 -8.88
N LEU A 36 12.28 9.81 -9.15
CA LEU A 36 11.69 8.92 -8.14
C LEU A 36 12.73 8.00 -7.50
N MET A 37 13.69 7.49 -8.28
CA MET A 37 14.78 6.68 -7.75
C MET A 37 15.75 7.50 -6.88
N LEU A 38 16.04 8.73 -7.24
CA LEU A 38 16.87 9.62 -6.45
C LEU A 38 16.18 10.00 -5.13
N GLU A 39 14.92 10.40 -5.22
CA GLU A 39 14.07 10.70 -4.06
C GLU A 39 14.04 9.52 -3.09
N LYS A 40 13.84 8.30 -3.61
CA LYS A 40 13.84 7.08 -2.78
C LYS A 40 15.18 6.83 -2.09
N ARG A 41 16.31 7.08 -2.76
CA ARG A 41 17.64 6.94 -2.14
C ARG A 41 17.87 7.97 -1.04
N ILE A 42 17.35 9.18 -1.20
CA ILE A 42 17.39 10.21 -0.15
C ILE A 42 16.50 9.76 1.01
N ASP A 43 15.29 9.29 0.72
CA ASP A 43 14.36 8.80 1.73
C ASP A 43 14.90 7.60 2.51
N ASP A 44 15.65 6.70 1.86
CA ASP A 44 16.37 5.61 2.53
C ASP A 44 17.31 6.13 3.64
N VAL A 45 17.98 7.26 3.43
CA VAL A 45 18.85 7.90 4.44
C VAL A 45 18.00 8.58 5.52
N LEU A 46 16.89 9.24 5.12
CA LEU A 46 16.01 9.92 6.06
C LEU A 46 15.35 8.94 7.06
N TRP A 47 15.09 7.71 6.68
CA TRP A 47 14.61 6.68 7.62
C TRP A 47 15.56 6.49 8.81
N TYR A 48 16.86 6.40 8.57
CA TYR A 48 17.85 6.29 9.66
C TYR A 48 17.87 7.54 10.55
N HIS A 49 17.69 8.71 9.96
CA HIS A 49 17.66 9.97 10.70
C HIS A 49 16.41 10.09 11.57
N LYS A 50 15.24 9.72 11.03
CA LYS A 50 13.95 9.92 11.70
C LYS A 50 13.57 8.83 12.70
N VAL A 51 14.10 7.62 12.57
CA VAL A 51 13.69 6.43 13.36
C VAL A 51 14.87 5.71 13.99
N GLY A 52 16.09 6.02 13.56
CA GLY A 52 17.30 5.30 13.95
C GLY A 52 17.67 5.41 15.43
N ASP A 53 17.12 6.36 16.17
CA ASP A 53 17.23 6.46 17.64
C ASP A 53 16.45 5.34 18.35
N LEU A 54 15.25 4.99 17.86
CA LEU A 54 14.35 3.99 18.45
C LEU A 54 14.51 2.60 17.83
N ALA A 55 14.83 2.52 16.55
CA ALA A 55 14.87 1.25 15.81
C ALA A 55 16.17 1.02 15.03
N ARG A 56 16.47 -0.27 14.84
CA ARG A 56 17.36 -0.71 13.76
C ARG A 56 16.57 -0.75 12.48
N VAL A 57 16.96 0.06 11.50
CA VAL A 57 16.35 0.09 10.17
C VAL A 57 17.16 -0.82 9.25
N ILE A 58 16.50 -1.80 8.65
CA ILE A 58 17.12 -2.77 7.75
C ILE A 58 16.30 -2.79 6.47
N LYS A 59 16.95 -2.85 5.32
CA LYS A 59 16.29 -3.02 4.02
C LYS A 59 16.68 -4.38 3.43
N VAL A 60 15.71 -5.23 3.17
CA VAL A 60 15.91 -6.61 2.72
C VAL A 60 15.27 -6.84 1.35
N ARG A 61 15.77 -7.84 0.61
CA ARG A 61 15.12 -8.30 -0.63
C ARG A 61 14.36 -9.58 -0.36
N ILE A 62 13.12 -9.61 -0.77
CA ILE A 62 12.17 -10.69 -0.55
C ILE A 62 11.72 -11.22 -1.92
N VAL A 63 11.36 -12.49 -1.96
CA VAL A 63 10.85 -13.15 -3.16
C VAL A 63 9.34 -13.23 -3.07
N GLY A 64 8.66 -12.64 -4.06
CA GLY A 64 7.21 -12.74 -4.27
C GLY A 64 6.87 -13.62 -5.47
N PRO A 65 5.59 -13.81 -5.78
CA PRO A 65 5.16 -14.61 -6.93
C PRO A 65 5.65 -14.04 -8.25
N PRO A 66 5.78 -14.88 -9.32
CA PRO A 66 6.13 -14.41 -10.65
C PRO A 66 5.15 -13.35 -11.18
N PRO A 67 5.57 -12.46 -12.10
CA PRO A 67 4.66 -11.52 -12.75
C PRO A 67 3.54 -12.24 -13.51
N SER A 68 2.31 -11.71 -13.42
CA SER A 68 1.15 -12.20 -14.18
C SER A 68 1.24 -11.85 -15.66
N LYS A 69 1.82 -10.69 -15.96
CA LYS A 69 2.02 -10.17 -17.32
C LYS A 69 3.50 -10.19 -17.68
N VAL A 70 3.82 -10.82 -18.78
CA VAL A 70 5.20 -10.97 -19.26
C VAL A 70 5.27 -10.51 -20.70
N SER A 71 6.03 -9.45 -20.96
CA SER A 71 6.18 -8.88 -22.33
C SER A 71 6.90 -9.81 -23.30
N LYS A 72 7.78 -10.69 -22.80
CA LYS A 72 8.52 -11.67 -23.59
C LYS A 72 8.43 -13.06 -22.94
N PRO A 73 7.30 -13.77 -23.09
CA PRO A 73 7.04 -15.01 -22.35
C PRO A 73 8.02 -16.16 -22.64
N ASN A 74 8.72 -16.11 -23.77
CA ASN A 74 9.71 -17.11 -24.17
C ASN A 74 11.16 -16.73 -23.80
N ALA A 75 11.37 -15.57 -23.16
CA ALA A 75 12.71 -15.18 -22.72
C ALA A 75 13.14 -16.00 -21.50
N PRO A 76 14.40 -16.39 -21.38
CA PRO A 76 14.92 -17.03 -20.19
C PRO A 76 14.63 -16.17 -18.96
N GLY A 77 14.08 -16.78 -17.91
CA GLY A 77 13.72 -16.08 -16.66
C GLY A 77 12.46 -15.24 -16.70
N ALA A 78 11.71 -15.21 -17.80
CA ALA A 78 10.47 -14.44 -17.94
C ALA A 78 9.42 -14.71 -16.85
N ARG A 79 9.45 -15.90 -16.25
CA ARG A 79 8.57 -16.34 -15.16
C ARG A 79 9.31 -16.56 -13.84
N ASN A 80 10.48 -15.95 -13.70
CA ASN A 80 11.16 -15.99 -12.40
C ASN A 80 10.31 -15.29 -11.34
N PRO A 81 10.36 -15.77 -10.11
CA PRO A 81 9.78 -15.09 -8.97
C PRO A 81 10.25 -13.63 -8.90
N LEU A 82 9.35 -12.73 -8.53
CA LEU A 82 9.68 -11.32 -8.35
C LEU A 82 10.59 -11.15 -7.13
N VAL A 83 11.60 -10.30 -7.25
CA VAL A 83 12.40 -9.85 -6.11
C VAL A 83 12.05 -8.38 -5.83
N PHE A 84 11.61 -8.10 -4.61
CA PHE A 84 11.25 -6.75 -4.17
C PHE A 84 11.90 -6.38 -2.83
N TRP A 85 11.94 -5.10 -2.52
CA TRP A 85 12.50 -4.59 -1.28
C TRP A 85 11.45 -4.50 -0.18
N SER A 86 11.90 -4.63 1.07
CA SER A 86 11.08 -4.34 2.25
C SER A 86 11.91 -3.67 3.31
N TYR A 87 11.33 -2.71 4.03
CA TYR A 87 11.92 -2.21 5.26
C TYR A 87 11.55 -3.10 6.42
N VAL A 88 12.50 -3.32 7.30
CA VAL A 88 12.31 -3.99 8.59
C VAL A 88 12.77 -3.04 9.68
N PHE A 89 11.89 -2.76 10.64
CA PHE A 89 12.19 -1.94 11.80
C PHE A 89 12.14 -2.83 13.05
N ILE A 90 13.24 -2.87 13.80
CA ILE A 90 13.36 -3.67 15.03
C ILE A 90 13.69 -2.72 16.18
N PRO A 91 12.91 -2.69 17.26
CA PRO A 91 13.22 -1.86 18.43
C PRO A 91 14.65 -2.06 18.89
N ARG A 92 15.38 -1.00 19.26
CA ARG A 92 16.77 -1.11 19.69
C ARG A 92 16.94 -1.87 21.00
N ASN A 93 15.96 -1.71 21.90
CA ASN A 93 16.02 -2.24 23.28
C ASN A 93 15.27 -3.57 23.42
N ILE A 94 15.31 -4.43 22.40
CA ILE A 94 14.68 -5.75 22.50
C ILE A 94 15.48 -6.68 23.44
N ASP A 95 14.76 -7.41 24.29
CA ASP A 95 15.32 -8.58 24.96
C ASP A 95 15.43 -9.74 23.95
N ARG A 96 16.65 -10.24 23.76
CA ARG A 96 16.93 -11.31 22.80
C ARG A 96 16.34 -12.67 23.16
N ASN A 97 15.84 -12.82 24.38
CA ASN A 97 15.22 -14.04 24.91
C ASN A 97 13.69 -14.02 24.79
N VAL A 98 13.11 -12.90 24.36
CA VAL A 98 11.66 -12.70 24.23
C VAL A 98 11.27 -12.57 22.77
N LYS A 99 10.09 -13.05 22.42
CA LYS A 99 9.47 -12.82 21.10
C LYS A 99 8.51 -11.63 21.15
N TYR A 100 8.50 -10.87 20.07
CA TYR A 100 7.74 -9.62 19.92
C TYR A 100 6.66 -9.76 18.86
N PRO A 101 5.55 -9.03 19.00
CA PRO A 101 4.51 -8.99 17.96
C PRO A 101 5.02 -8.29 16.70
N LEU A 102 4.52 -8.74 15.55
CA LEU A 102 4.83 -8.20 14.22
C LEU A 102 3.67 -7.37 13.70
N ILE A 103 3.97 -6.20 13.14
CA ILE A 103 3.06 -5.44 12.29
C ILE A 103 3.54 -5.53 10.83
N VAL A 104 2.67 -5.98 9.95
CA VAL A 104 2.83 -5.85 8.50
C VAL A 104 2.20 -4.51 8.10
N LEU A 105 2.99 -3.61 7.51
CA LEU A 105 2.63 -2.23 7.24
C LEU A 105 2.75 -1.91 5.74
N PRO A 106 1.81 -2.34 4.88
CA PRO A 106 1.81 -1.96 3.48
C PRO A 106 1.48 -0.48 3.32
N HIS A 107 2.22 0.22 2.44
CA HIS A 107 1.97 1.63 2.13
C HIS A 107 0.71 1.84 1.29
N GLY A 108 0.19 3.07 1.27
CA GLY A 108 -0.92 3.48 0.42
C GLY A 108 -0.49 3.90 -1.00
N GLY A 109 -1.46 4.32 -1.81
CA GLY A 109 -1.26 4.82 -3.18
C GLY A 109 -1.12 3.73 -4.22
N VAL A 110 -1.64 3.97 -5.42
CA VAL A 110 -1.51 3.04 -6.56
C VAL A 110 -0.03 2.89 -6.93
N HIS A 111 0.65 4.01 -7.09
CA HIS A 111 2.06 4.13 -7.32
C HIS A 111 2.65 5.09 -6.29
N ALA A 112 3.08 4.54 -5.18
CA ALA A 112 3.76 5.21 -4.09
C ALA A 112 4.86 4.31 -3.54
N ASN A 113 5.40 4.62 -2.39
CA ASN A 113 6.37 3.78 -1.69
C ASN A 113 6.26 4.01 -0.19
N MET A 114 6.92 3.17 0.60
CA MET A 114 7.07 3.38 2.03
C MET A 114 8.02 4.54 2.29
N SER A 115 7.45 5.72 2.47
CA SER A 115 8.17 6.97 2.65
C SER A 115 8.34 7.33 4.12
N SER A 116 9.47 7.97 4.45
CA SER A 116 9.75 8.52 5.78
C SER A 116 8.81 9.66 6.20
N ALA A 117 7.88 10.06 5.34
CA ALA A 117 6.71 10.86 5.74
C ALA A 117 5.81 10.14 6.76
N SER A 118 5.85 8.80 6.81
CA SER A 118 5.13 7.96 7.78
C SER A 118 5.96 7.64 9.04
N ALA A 119 7.05 8.35 9.28
CA ALA A 119 7.95 8.06 10.39
C ALA A 119 7.29 8.19 11.78
N ASN A 120 6.31 9.08 11.94
CA ASN A 120 5.53 9.21 13.17
C ASN A 120 4.83 7.88 13.53
N VAL A 121 4.10 7.28 12.59
CA VAL A 121 3.41 6.00 12.79
C VAL A 121 4.41 4.87 13.11
N VAL A 122 5.54 4.83 12.40
CA VAL A 122 6.59 3.83 12.65
C VAL A 122 7.20 4.01 14.04
N ARG A 123 7.51 5.25 14.45
CA ARG A 123 8.03 5.57 15.80
C ARG A 123 7.05 5.12 16.89
N GLU A 124 5.78 5.48 16.74
CA GLU A 124 4.71 5.13 17.69
C GLU A 124 4.55 3.61 17.83
N LEU A 125 4.59 2.85 16.74
CA LEU A 125 4.54 1.39 16.78
C LEU A 125 5.81 0.77 17.39
N ILE A 126 6.98 1.29 17.06
CA ILE A 126 8.26 0.83 17.62
C ILE A 126 8.33 1.11 19.13
N ALA A 127 7.87 2.27 19.61
CA ALA A 127 7.81 2.60 21.03
C ALA A 127 6.97 1.62 21.84
N GLN A 128 5.93 1.06 21.22
CA GLN A 128 5.10 0.00 21.81
C GLN A 128 5.81 -1.37 21.85
N GLY A 129 6.94 -1.54 21.16
CA GLY A 129 7.69 -2.79 21.08
C GLY A 129 7.26 -3.70 19.92
N TYR A 130 6.53 -3.20 18.92
CA TYR A 130 6.28 -3.96 17.70
C TYR A 130 7.55 -4.05 16.84
N ILE A 131 7.77 -5.20 16.23
CA ILE A 131 8.64 -5.33 15.05
C ILE A 131 7.76 -5.00 13.84
N ILE A 132 8.31 -4.28 12.84
CA ILE A 132 7.54 -3.88 11.66
C ILE A 132 8.22 -4.39 10.41
N ILE A 133 7.42 -4.90 9.45
CA ILE A 133 7.83 -5.10 8.06
C ILE A 133 6.94 -4.25 7.16
N ALA A 134 7.58 -3.44 6.30
CA ALA A 134 6.91 -2.57 5.35
C ALA A 134 7.36 -2.91 3.93
N PRO A 135 6.56 -3.69 3.17
CA PRO A 135 6.92 -4.13 1.84
C PRO A 135 6.83 -3.00 0.81
N GLU A 136 7.82 -2.93 -0.07
CA GLU A 136 7.79 -2.20 -1.33
C GLU A 136 7.28 -3.17 -2.40
N TYR A 137 6.00 -3.51 -2.32
CA TYR A 137 5.36 -4.47 -3.22
C TYR A 137 5.44 -4.03 -4.68
N ARG A 138 5.19 -4.93 -5.62
CA ARG A 138 5.21 -4.63 -7.07
C ARG A 138 4.40 -3.38 -7.41
N GLY A 139 4.94 -2.54 -8.30
CA GLY A 139 4.33 -1.26 -8.64
C GLY A 139 4.77 -0.09 -7.77
N SER A 140 5.53 -0.32 -6.67
CA SER A 140 6.09 0.77 -5.86
C SER A 140 7.03 1.67 -6.64
N THR A 141 7.00 2.97 -6.34
CA THR A 141 7.86 3.98 -6.96
C THR A 141 9.28 3.97 -6.38
N GLY A 142 10.24 4.51 -7.13
CA GLY A 142 11.63 4.61 -6.69
C GLY A 142 12.51 3.41 -7.02
N TYR A 143 11.99 2.42 -7.75
CA TYR A 143 12.69 1.20 -8.16
C TYR A 143 12.79 1.06 -9.69
N GLY A 144 12.51 2.13 -10.43
CA GLY A 144 12.57 2.21 -11.89
C GLY A 144 11.28 1.79 -12.59
N LYS A 145 11.17 2.14 -13.89
CA LYS A 145 9.97 1.91 -14.71
C LYS A 145 9.56 0.44 -14.74
N ALA A 146 10.50 -0.47 -14.93
CA ALA A 146 10.20 -1.90 -15.04
C ALA A 146 9.54 -2.47 -13.77
N PHE A 147 9.91 -1.97 -12.59
CA PHE A 147 9.28 -2.38 -11.34
C PHE A 147 7.92 -1.70 -11.14
N TYR A 148 7.79 -0.43 -11.51
CA TYR A 148 6.55 0.33 -11.52
C TYR A 148 5.46 -0.34 -12.36
N GLU A 149 5.81 -0.83 -13.56
CA GLU A 149 4.89 -1.49 -14.48
C GLU A 149 4.54 -2.94 -14.09
N LEU A 150 5.09 -3.46 -13.00
CA LEU A 150 4.70 -4.79 -12.46
C LEU A 150 3.46 -4.76 -11.59
N ILE A 151 2.86 -3.59 -11.37
CA ILE A 151 1.63 -3.46 -10.58
C ILE A 151 0.55 -4.46 -11.04
N ASP A 152 -0.09 -5.11 -10.09
CA ASP A 152 -1.24 -5.98 -10.34
C ASP A 152 -2.32 -5.67 -9.29
N TYR A 153 -2.94 -4.48 -9.42
CA TYR A 153 -3.76 -3.81 -8.41
C TYR A 153 -4.88 -4.70 -7.87
N GLY A 154 -4.88 -4.98 -6.57
CA GLY A 154 -5.80 -5.92 -5.92
C GLY A 154 -5.55 -7.38 -6.30
N GLY A 155 -4.36 -7.69 -6.83
CA GLY A 155 -3.94 -9.02 -7.25
C GLY A 155 -2.61 -9.45 -6.59
N LEU A 156 -1.57 -9.63 -7.38
CA LEU A 156 -0.30 -10.20 -6.89
C LEU A 156 0.48 -9.31 -5.92
N GLU A 157 0.22 -8.00 -5.84
CA GLU A 157 0.83 -7.17 -4.81
C GLU A 157 0.35 -7.53 -3.40
N ILE A 158 -0.85 -8.10 -3.28
CA ILE A 158 -1.37 -8.65 -2.03
C ILE A 158 -0.52 -9.83 -1.58
N GLU A 159 -0.15 -10.69 -2.55
CA GLU A 159 0.75 -11.82 -2.34
C GLU A 159 2.17 -11.39 -1.95
N ASP A 160 2.67 -10.27 -2.50
CA ASP A 160 3.96 -9.71 -2.10
C ASP A 160 3.94 -9.28 -0.62
N THR A 161 2.82 -8.71 -0.16
CA THR A 161 2.62 -8.33 1.25
C THR A 161 2.58 -9.58 2.14
N HIS A 162 1.90 -10.63 1.72
CA HIS A 162 1.89 -11.91 2.44
C HIS A 162 3.27 -12.58 2.45
N ALA A 163 3.99 -12.54 1.32
CA ALA A 163 5.36 -13.05 1.24
C ALA A 163 6.31 -12.33 2.21
N ALA A 164 6.15 -11.01 2.37
CA ALA A 164 6.91 -10.22 3.35
C ALA A 164 6.62 -10.66 4.79
N ARG A 165 5.36 -10.91 5.14
CA ARG A 165 4.96 -11.48 6.43
C ARG A 165 5.64 -12.84 6.66
N ASN A 166 5.56 -13.74 5.69
CA ASN A 166 6.13 -15.08 5.81
C ASN A 166 7.65 -15.03 5.96
N TRP A 167 8.32 -14.18 5.17
CA TRP A 167 9.76 -13.96 5.29
C TRP A 167 10.18 -13.56 6.71
N MET A 168 9.39 -12.69 7.38
CA MET A 168 9.69 -12.30 8.77
C MET A 168 9.55 -13.46 9.74
N VAL A 169 8.54 -14.29 9.58
CA VAL A 169 8.33 -15.48 10.43
C VAL A 169 9.48 -16.47 10.28
N GLU A 170 9.97 -16.64 9.06
CA GLU A 170 11.06 -17.58 8.76
C GLU A 170 12.44 -17.06 9.18
N ASN A 171 12.69 -15.76 9.04
CA ASN A 171 14.05 -15.20 9.12
C ASN A 171 14.31 -14.35 10.38
N CYS A 172 13.27 -13.88 11.08
CA CYS A 172 13.43 -13.07 12.28
C CYS A 172 13.07 -13.86 13.55
N ARG A 173 14.07 -14.40 14.23
CA ARG A 173 13.88 -15.19 15.47
C ARG A 173 13.16 -14.47 16.59
N TYR A 174 13.08 -13.13 16.54
CA TYR A 174 12.42 -12.29 17.55
C TYR A 174 10.92 -12.14 17.29
N VAL A 175 10.42 -12.53 16.13
CA VAL A 175 9.01 -12.47 15.80
C VAL A 175 8.24 -13.59 16.47
N ASP A 176 7.11 -13.25 17.08
CA ASP A 176 6.12 -14.21 17.54
C ASP A 176 5.11 -14.47 16.41
N SER A 177 5.17 -15.63 15.80
CA SER A 177 4.28 -16.01 14.69
C SER A 177 2.80 -16.12 15.07
N LYS A 178 2.48 -16.07 16.37
CA LYS A 178 1.11 -16.09 16.90
C LYS A 178 0.59 -14.69 17.25
N ARG A 179 1.39 -13.64 17.04
CA ARG A 179 1.05 -12.25 17.34
C ARG A 179 1.43 -11.36 16.16
N ILE A 180 0.70 -11.53 15.05
CA ILE A 180 0.92 -10.78 13.82
C ILE A 180 -0.33 -9.98 13.47
N GLY A 181 -0.18 -8.68 13.28
CA GLY A 181 -1.22 -7.79 12.78
C GLY A 181 -0.86 -7.18 11.43
N ILE A 182 -1.88 -6.74 10.70
CA ILE A 182 -1.70 -5.95 9.48
C ILE A 182 -2.41 -4.61 9.65
N VAL A 183 -1.69 -3.53 9.33
CA VAL A 183 -2.16 -2.16 9.49
C VAL A 183 -1.92 -1.41 8.19
N GLY A 184 -2.96 -0.86 7.60
CA GLY A 184 -2.83 -0.14 6.34
C GLY A 184 -3.88 0.93 6.12
N TRP A 185 -3.53 1.95 5.34
CA TRP A 185 -4.42 3.04 4.95
C TRP A 185 -4.56 3.08 3.44
N SER A 186 -5.74 3.47 2.93
CA SER A 186 -5.98 3.63 1.50
C SER A 186 -5.75 2.32 0.74
N HIS A 187 -4.86 2.29 -0.22
CA HIS A 187 -4.44 1.06 -0.90
C HIS A 187 -3.80 0.05 0.09
N GLY A 188 -3.03 0.51 1.09
CA GLY A 188 -2.57 -0.34 2.19
C GLY A 188 -3.72 -0.95 3.00
N GLY A 189 -4.85 -0.25 3.09
CA GLY A 189 -6.10 -0.78 3.66
C GLY A 189 -6.73 -1.89 2.80
N LEU A 190 -6.65 -1.78 1.47
CA LEU A 190 -7.01 -2.87 0.55
C LEU A 190 -6.12 -4.09 0.81
N HIS A 191 -4.78 -3.89 0.97
CA HIS A 191 -3.86 -4.97 1.32
C HIS A 191 -4.25 -5.63 2.65
N ALA A 192 -4.61 -4.84 3.67
CA ALA A 192 -5.04 -5.37 4.96
C ALA A 192 -6.29 -6.25 4.81
N LEU A 193 -7.33 -5.75 4.13
CA LEU A 193 -8.57 -6.48 3.90
C LEU A 193 -8.36 -7.78 3.11
N MET A 194 -7.67 -7.71 1.96
CA MET A 194 -7.46 -8.87 1.11
C MET A 194 -6.59 -9.93 1.81
N ASN A 195 -5.56 -9.53 2.56
CA ASN A 195 -4.73 -10.47 3.31
C ASN A 195 -5.55 -11.24 4.36
N ILE A 196 -6.39 -10.57 5.15
CA ILE A 196 -7.19 -11.28 6.17
C ILE A 196 -8.34 -12.10 5.58
N PHE A 197 -8.77 -11.79 4.35
CA PHE A 197 -9.79 -12.59 3.65
C PHE A 197 -9.21 -13.85 3.01
N PHE A 198 -7.97 -13.78 2.52
CA PHE A 198 -7.33 -14.93 1.87
C PHE A 198 -6.43 -15.75 2.81
N TYR A 199 -5.88 -15.12 3.85
CA TYR A 199 -4.98 -15.73 4.85
C TYR A 199 -5.46 -15.47 6.28
N PRO A 200 -6.73 -15.84 6.64
CA PRO A 200 -7.32 -15.45 7.92
C PRO A 200 -6.59 -16.02 9.14
N ASP A 201 -5.88 -17.13 9.00
CA ASP A 201 -5.17 -17.79 10.09
C ASP A 201 -3.76 -17.20 10.33
N ASP A 202 -3.28 -16.36 9.40
CA ASP A 202 -1.95 -15.75 9.45
C ASP A 202 -1.91 -14.41 10.18
N TYR A 203 -3.06 -13.81 10.44
CA TYR A 203 -3.21 -12.51 11.10
C TYR A 203 -4.18 -12.57 12.26
N GLN A 204 -3.78 -12.10 13.44
CA GLN A 204 -4.58 -12.07 14.65
C GLN A 204 -5.45 -10.81 14.76
N VAL A 205 -5.12 -9.77 14.00
CA VAL A 205 -5.87 -8.51 13.96
C VAL A 205 -5.53 -7.71 12.70
N ALA A 206 -6.49 -6.93 12.23
CA ALA A 206 -6.28 -6.00 11.11
C ALA A 206 -6.87 -4.63 11.39
N TYR A 207 -6.20 -3.61 10.88
CA TYR A 207 -6.74 -2.26 10.76
C TYR A 207 -6.73 -1.81 9.29
N ALA A 208 -7.86 -1.30 8.83
CA ALA A 208 -8.05 -0.75 7.50
C ALA A 208 -8.57 0.70 7.59
N GLY A 209 -7.67 1.67 7.49
CA GLY A 209 -8.00 3.10 7.48
C GLY A 209 -8.32 3.59 6.08
N VAL A 210 -9.44 4.27 5.87
CA VAL A 210 -9.87 4.82 4.56
C VAL A 210 -9.61 3.86 3.40
N PRO A 211 -9.99 2.57 3.52
CA PRO A 211 -9.53 1.53 2.62
C PRO A 211 -10.17 1.61 1.24
N VAL A 212 -9.39 1.40 0.18
CA VAL A 212 -9.95 1.05 -1.13
C VAL A 212 -10.62 -0.33 -0.99
N SER A 213 -11.89 -0.42 -1.36
CA SER A 213 -12.70 -1.62 -1.06
C SER A 213 -13.62 -2.09 -2.19
N ASP A 214 -13.94 -1.21 -3.15
CA ASP A 214 -14.81 -1.52 -4.30
C ASP A 214 -14.32 -0.81 -5.56
N LEU A 215 -13.59 -1.51 -6.41
CA LEU A 215 -13.02 -0.93 -7.63
C LEU A 215 -14.09 -0.60 -8.68
N ILE A 216 -15.22 -1.28 -8.68
CA ILE A 216 -16.31 -0.99 -9.62
C ILE A 216 -16.91 0.37 -9.24
N MET A 217 -17.26 0.54 -7.96
CA MET A 217 -17.77 1.81 -7.44
C MET A 217 -16.74 2.94 -7.62
N ARG A 218 -15.44 2.64 -7.35
CA ARG A 218 -14.33 3.59 -7.49
C ARG A 218 -14.21 4.11 -8.93
N MET A 219 -14.31 3.26 -9.94
CA MET A 219 -14.31 3.69 -11.35
C MET A 219 -15.52 4.56 -11.69
N GLY A 220 -16.63 4.40 -10.97
CA GLY A 220 -17.84 5.20 -11.16
C GLY A 220 -17.71 6.66 -10.71
N TYR A 221 -16.92 6.95 -9.67
CA TYR A 221 -16.77 8.32 -9.16
C TYR A 221 -15.43 8.99 -9.50
N LYS A 222 -14.42 8.23 -9.91
CA LYS A 222 -13.12 8.78 -10.34
C LYS A 222 -13.19 9.33 -11.76
N GLY A 223 -12.42 10.41 -12.00
CA GLY A 223 -12.32 11.04 -13.33
C GLY A 223 -11.60 10.15 -14.36
N GLN A 224 -11.74 10.51 -15.65
CA GLN A 224 -11.20 9.73 -16.77
C GLN A 224 -9.69 9.47 -16.65
N HIS A 225 -8.89 10.46 -16.26
CA HIS A 225 -7.44 10.28 -16.08
C HIS A 225 -7.08 9.14 -15.10
N TYR A 226 -7.86 8.98 -14.02
CA TYR A 226 -7.67 7.89 -13.08
C TYR A 226 -8.08 6.54 -13.70
N ARG A 227 -9.17 6.51 -14.48
CA ARG A 227 -9.60 5.30 -15.20
C ARG A 227 -8.56 4.88 -16.25
N ASP A 228 -7.98 5.83 -16.98
CA ASP A 228 -6.95 5.57 -17.99
C ASP A 228 -5.73 4.87 -17.39
N LEU A 229 -5.37 5.18 -16.14
CA LEU A 229 -4.30 4.47 -15.42
C LEU A 229 -4.60 2.97 -15.28
N PHE A 230 -5.85 2.62 -14.94
CA PHE A 230 -6.25 1.21 -14.76
C PHE A 230 -6.41 0.45 -16.09
N ILE A 231 -6.73 1.15 -17.17
CA ILE A 231 -6.82 0.58 -18.53
C ILE A 231 -5.44 0.35 -19.15
N ALA A 232 -4.39 1.00 -18.66
CA ALA A 232 -3.03 0.83 -19.16
C ALA A 232 -2.63 -0.66 -19.19
N ASN A 233 -1.97 -1.09 -20.27
CA ASN A 233 -1.64 -2.51 -20.51
C ASN A 233 -0.85 -3.17 -19.38
N TYR A 234 -0.02 -2.40 -18.68
CA TYR A 234 0.77 -2.89 -17.54
C TYR A 234 -0.04 -2.94 -16.24
N HIS A 235 -1.19 -2.27 -16.17
CA HIS A 235 -2.09 -2.24 -15.00
C HIS A 235 -3.17 -3.33 -15.13
N ILE A 236 -4.47 -3.04 -14.89
CA ILE A 236 -5.55 -4.01 -15.13
C ILE A 236 -5.65 -4.31 -16.64
N GLY A 237 -5.52 -3.29 -17.49
CA GLY A 237 -5.41 -3.43 -18.94
C GLY A 237 -6.75 -3.58 -19.67
N VAL A 238 -7.87 -3.33 -19.00
CA VAL A 238 -9.23 -3.39 -19.56
C VAL A 238 -10.12 -2.41 -18.80
N ASP A 239 -11.08 -1.78 -19.47
CA ASP A 239 -12.06 -0.90 -18.82
C ASP A 239 -13.05 -1.72 -17.98
N VAL A 240 -13.56 -1.12 -16.91
CA VAL A 240 -14.56 -1.74 -16.04
C VAL A 240 -15.85 -2.10 -16.79
N CYS A 241 -16.22 -1.34 -17.80
CA CYS A 241 -17.39 -1.60 -18.64
C CYS A 241 -17.20 -2.81 -19.56
N ASP A 242 -15.96 -3.12 -19.95
CA ASP A 242 -15.64 -4.22 -20.84
C ASP A 242 -15.42 -5.54 -20.07
N ASN A 243 -14.94 -5.47 -18.81
CA ASN A 243 -14.74 -6.65 -17.97
C ASN A 243 -14.95 -6.33 -16.48
N VAL A 244 -16.20 -6.29 -16.07
CA VAL A 244 -16.57 -6.02 -14.67
C VAL A 244 -16.06 -7.10 -13.69
N GLU A 245 -15.93 -8.35 -14.12
CA GLU A 245 -15.48 -9.44 -13.25
C GLU A 245 -14.01 -9.29 -12.85
N GLU A 246 -13.18 -8.70 -13.73
CA GLU A 246 -11.80 -8.38 -13.41
C GLU A 246 -11.70 -7.37 -12.26
N TYR A 247 -12.55 -6.36 -12.24
CA TYR A 247 -12.63 -5.38 -11.15
C TYR A 247 -13.27 -5.98 -9.90
N ARG A 248 -14.28 -6.83 -10.05
CA ARG A 248 -14.94 -7.54 -8.95
C ARG A 248 -13.97 -8.38 -8.15
N ARG A 249 -13.16 -9.23 -8.83
CA ARG A 249 -12.20 -10.11 -8.17
C ARG A 249 -11.09 -9.37 -7.41
N ARG A 250 -10.89 -8.08 -7.71
CA ARG A 250 -9.89 -7.20 -7.10
C ARG A 250 -10.47 -6.33 -5.98
N SER A 251 -11.76 -6.46 -5.69
CA SER A 251 -12.50 -5.63 -4.74
C SER A 251 -12.78 -6.37 -3.44
N PRO A 252 -12.24 -5.93 -2.30
CA PRO A 252 -12.47 -6.54 -0.98
C PRO A 252 -13.92 -6.78 -0.63
N VAL A 253 -14.83 -5.89 -1.03
CA VAL A 253 -16.26 -5.99 -0.74
C VAL A 253 -16.90 -7.33 -1.18
N ASN A 254 -16.31 -8.01 -2.16
CA ASN A 254 -16.81 -9.29 -2.67
C ASN A 254 -16.32 -10.51 -1.86
N TYR A 255 -15.51 -10.32 -0.82
CA TYR A 255 -14.92 -11.38 0.00
C TYR A 255 -15.27 -11.26 1.48
N VAL A 256 -16.25 -10.42 1.83
CA VAL A 256 -16.64 -10.14 3.22
C VAL A 256 -17.06 -11.40 3.98
N ASP A 257 -17.61 -12.39 3.30
CA ASP A 257 -17.98 -13.70 3.84
C ASP A 257 -16.79 -14.46 4.42
N LYS A 258 -15.56 -14.18 3.96
CA LYS A 258 -14.33 -14.81 4.43
C LYS A 258 -13.77 -14.20 5.73
N LEU A 259 -14.30 -13.05 6.21
CA LEU A 259 -13.79 -12.42 7.42
C LEU A 259 -13.90 -13.35 8.64
N LYS A 260 -12.76 -13.63 9.26
CA LYS A 260 -12.60 -14.33 10.55
C LYS A 260 -11.75 -13.50 11.53
N THR A 261 -10.79 -12.73 11.01
CA THR A 261 -9.84 -11.91 11.77
C THR A 261 -10.55 -10.70 12.36
N PRO A 262 -10.31 -10.35 13.63
CA PRO A 262 -10.75 -9.08 14.20
C PRO A 262 -10.32 -7.89 13.36
N LEU A 263 -11.26 -7.02 12.99
CA LEU A 263 -11.08 -5.93 12.04
C LEU A 263 -11.62 -4.61 12.60
N LEU A 264 -10.83 -3.54 12.49
CA LEU A 264 -11.24 -2.16 12.72
C LEU A 264 -11.16 -1.38 11.41
N ILE A 265 -12.22 -0.66 11.06
CA ILE A 265 -12.30 0.20 9.86
C ILE A 265 -12.56 1.64 10.28
N HIS A 266 -11.77 2.58 9.79
CA HIS A 266 -12.03 4.02 9.91
C HIS A 266 -12.20 4.67 8.56
N THR A 267 -13.11 5.64 8.46
CA THR A 267 -13.28 6.52 7.29
C THR A 267 -13.80 7.89 7.72
N THR A 268 -13.80 8.86 6.83
CA THR A 268 -14.35 10.21 7.06
C THR A 268 -15.20 10.67 5.89
N THR A 269 -16.26 11.44 6.18
CA THR A 269 -17.24 11.87 5.17
C THR A 269 -16.68 12.83 4.12
N ASN A 270 -15.55 13.50 4.40
CA ASN A 270 -14.86 14.45 3.51
C ASN A 270 -13.59 13.87 2.87
N ASP A 271 -13.49 12.54 2.77
CA ASP A 271 -12.38 11.90 2.08
C ASP A 271 -12.46 12.20 0.57
N GLU A 272 -11.45 12.89 0.04
CA GLU A 272 -11.36 13.33 -1.35
C GLU A 272 -10.76 12.27 -2.28
N ASP A 273 -10.13 11.21 -1.73
CA ASP A 273 -9.53 10.15 -2.53
C ASP A 273 -10.35 8.86 -2.51
N VAL A 274 -10.62 8.29 -1.35
CA VAL A 274 -11.53 7.15 -1.20
C VAL A 274 -12.87 7.65 -0.71
N ASN A 275 -13.84 7.78 -1.63
CA ASN A 275 -15.17 8.25 -1.27
C ASN A 275 -15.73 7.42 -0.11
N TYR A 276 -16.20 8.08 0.95
CA TYR A 276 -16.71 7.40 2.13
C TYR A 276 -17.86 6.42 1.81
N LEU A 277 -18.62 6.64 0.72
CA LEU A 277 -19.67 5.73 0.27
C LEU A 277 -19.11 4.37 -0.18
N GLU A 278 -17.89 4.33 -0.73
CA GLU A 278 -17.19 3.09 -1.05
C GLU A 278 -16.93 2.28 0.22
N VAL A 279 -16.42 2.93 1.28
CA VAL A 279 -16.18 2.29 2.57
C VAL A 279 -17.49 1.93 3.29
N LEU A 280 -18.51 2.78 3.16
CA LEU A 280 -19.84 2.49 3.70
C LEU A 280 -20.46 1.25 3.03
N ASN A 281 -20.25 1.07 1.72
CA ASN A 281 -20.67 -0.15 1.02
C ASN A 281 -20.00 -1.40 1.59
N LEU A 282 -18.70 -1.37 1.85
CA LEU A 282 -17.98 -2.45 2.54
C LEU A 282 -18.56 -2.74 3.94
N ILE A 283 -18.78 -1.69 4.74
CA ILE A 283 -19.37 -1.81 6.09
C ILE A 283 -20.75 -2.47 6.02
N ASN A 284 -21.58 -2.05 5.09
CA ASN A 284 -22.93 -2.62 4.91
C ASN A 284 -22.87 -4.08 4.43
N ALA A 285 -21.96 -4.43 3.53
CA ALA A 285 -21.74 -5.80 3.08
C ALA A 285 -21.28 -6.72 4.24
N LEU A 286 -20.34 -6.25 5.08
CA LEU A 286 -19.89 -6.99 6.27
C LEU A 286 -21.04 -7.21 7.26
N LYS A 287 -21.88 -6.20 7.50
CA LYS A 287 -23.08 -6.31 8.35
C LYS A 287 -24.09 -7.31 7.77
N ALA A 288 -24.38 -7.20 6.48
CA ALA A 288 -25.30 -8.12 5.78
C ALA A 288 -24.81 -9.57 5.83
N ALA A 289 -23.49 -9.78 5.80
CA ALA A 289 -22.86 -11.09 5.96
C ALA A 289 -22.78 -11.56 7.44
N GLY A 290 -23.32 -10.81 8.39
CA GLY A 290 -23.33 -11.16 9.81
C GLY A 290 -21.94 -11.17 10.46
N LYS A 291 -20.99 -10.38 9.94
CA LYS A 291 -19.61 -10.36 10.43
C LYS A 291 -19.44 -9.49 11.66
N ASN A 292 -18.58 -9.94 12.59
CA ASN A 292 -18.20 -9.15 13.75
C ASN A 292 -16.94 -8.33 13.43
N PHE A 293 -17.05 -7.00 13.51
CA PHE A 293 -15.97 -6.06 13.25
C PHE A 293 -16.30 -4.71 13.91
N GLU A 294 -15.29 -3.89 14.13
CA GLU A 294 -15.44 -2.53 14.66
C GLU A 294 -15.25 -1.51 13.52
N TYR A 295 -15.99 -0.41 13.57
CA TYR A 295 -15.83 0.66 12.57
C TYR A 295 -16.24 2.02 13.16
N LYS A 296 -15.67 3.09 12.58
CA LYS A 296 -16.04 4.47 12.90
C LYS A 296 -16.01 5.35 11.66
N ILE A 297 -17.06 6.12 11.46
CA ILE A 297 -17.17 7.13 10.41
C ILE A 297 -17.06 8.50 11.07
N PHE A 298 -15.97 9.20 10.78
CA PHE A 298 -15.75 10.56 11.24
C PHE A 298 -16.49 11.54 10.32
N LYS A 299 -17.06 12.60 10.93
CA LYS A 299 -17.70 13.65 10.16
C LYS A 299 -16.70 14.77 9.91
N GLU A 300 -16.40 15.05 8.63
CA GLU A 300 -15.57 16.17 8.21
C GLU A 300 -14.25 16.28 8.99
N ALA A 301 -13.55 15.13 9.16
CA ALA A 301 -12.31 15.11 9.91
C ALA A 301 -11.24 15.99 9.23
N PRO A 302 -10.53 16.87 10.00
CA PRO A 302 -9.43 17.66 9.45
C PRO A 302 -8.38 16.79 8.77
N GLY A 303 -8.01 17.13 7.54
CA GLY A 303 -7.05 16.37 6.72
C GLY A 303 -7.68 15.36 5.77
N GLY A 304 -9.03 15.20 5.74
CA GLY A 304 -9.70 14.34 4.78
C GLY A 304 -9.06 12.95 4.69
N HIS A 305 -8.57 12.54 3.54
CA HIS A 305 -7.95 11.23 3.32
C HIS A 305 -6.78 10.90 4.26
N VAL A 306 -6.10 11.89 4.82
CA VAL A 306 -4.93 11.69 5.70
C VAL A 306 -5.22 11.91 7.17
N PHE A 307 -6.48 12.11 7.56
CA PHE A 307 -6.91 12.55 8.89
C PHE A 307 -6.32 11.73 10.06
N GLY A 308 -6.06 10.43 9.88
CA GLY A 308 -5.48 9.56 10.90
C GLY A 308 -3.93 9.54 10.93
N ARG A 309 -3.24 10.29 10.04
CA ARG A 309 -1.79 10.20 9.84
C ARG A 309 -1.04 11.53 10.01
N ILE A 310 -1.76 12.62 10.28
CA ILE A 310 -1.19 13.96 10.52
C ILE A 310 -1.07 14.24 12.02
N ASP A 311 -0.50 15.41 12.40
CA ASP A 311 -0.21 15.75 13.81
C ASP A 311 -1.29 16.66 14.44
N THR A 312 -2.57 16.31 14.24
CA THR A 312 -3.66 16.95 14.97
C THR A 312 -4.04 16.13 16.22
N LEU A 313 -4.70 16.75 17.20
CA LEU A 313 -5.22 16.04 18.37
C LEU A 313 -6.14 14.89 17.94
N LEU A 314 -7.09 15.16 17.02
CA LEU A 314 -7.98 14.12 16.49
C LEU A 314 -7.20 12.97 15.86
N SER A 315 -6.13 13.26 15.10
CA SER A 315 -5.31 12.22 14.48
C SER A 315 -4.61 11.33 15.52
N ARG A 316 -4.15 11.92 16.62
CA ARG A 316 -3.59 11.17 17.75
C ARG A 316 -4.65 10.33 18.46
N GLU A 317 -5.85 10.88 18.69
CA GLU A 317 -6.99 10.13 19.25
C GLU A 317 -7.36 8.94 18.37
N VAL A 318 -7.40 9.13 17.05
CA VAL A 318 -7.65 8.06 16.07
C VAL A 318 -6.57 6.98 16.13
N ARG A 319 -5.29 7.36 16.17
CA ARG A 319 -4.20 6.39 16.29
C ARG A 319 -4.20 5.67 17.63
N ALA A 320 -4.48 6.37 18.74
CA ALA A 320 -4.63 5.75 20.05
C ALA A 320 -5.75 4.71 20.08
N GLU A 321 -6.89 4.98 19.43
CA GLU A 321 -7.98 4.01 19.25
C GLU A 321 -7.51 2.78 18.45
N VAL A 322 -6.78 2.99 17.35
CA VAL A 322 -6.19 1.90 16.55
C VAL A 322 -5.21 1.07 17.37
N TYR A 323 -4.30 1.73 18.10
CA TYR A 323 -3.29 1.04 18.91
C TYR A 323 -3.92 0.30 20.09
N SER A 324 -4.91 0.87 20.74
CA SER A 324 -5.70 0.18 21.76
C SER A 324 -6.41 -1.06 21.19
N PHE A 325 -6.96 -0.96 19.99
CA PHE A 325 -7.61 -2.08 19.33
C PHE A 325 -6.62 -3.21 19.00
N ILE A 326 -5.51 -2.92 18.33
CA ILE A 326 -4.54 -3.96 17.97
C ILE A 326 -3.83 -4.56 19.20
N ALA A 327 -3.61 -3.76 20.25
CA ALA A 327 -2.98 -4.23 21.48
C ALA A 327 -3.80 -5.31 22.20
N LYS A 328 -5.12 -5.31 22.10
CA LYS A 328 -6.00 -6.36 22.65
C LYS A 328 -5.64 -7.76 22.14
N TYR A 329 -5.16 -7.86 20.91
CA TYR A 329 -4.85 -9.12 20.25
C TYR A 329 -3.36 -9.44 20.19
N LEU A 330 -2.51 -8.42 20.15
CA LEU A 330 -1.07 -8.59 19.96
C LEU A 330 -0.25 -8.45 21.24
N ASN A 331 -0.83 -7.85 22.28
CA ASN A 331 -0.20 -7.67 23.59
C ASN A 331 1.26 -7.16 23.49
N PRO A 332 1.48 -5.94 22.98
CA PRO A 332 2.83 -5.36 22.91
C PRO A 332 3.36 -5.04 24.31
N PRO A 333 4.70 -4.95 24.48
CA PRO A 333 5.29 -4.63 25.80
C PRO A 333 4.82 -3.31 26.40
N ASN A 334 4.65 -2.28 25.61
CA ASN A 334 4.35 -0.90 26.04
C ASN A 334 3.20 -0.31 25.22
N PRO A 335 1.94 -0.74 25.41
CA PRO A 335 0.84 -0.23 24.61
C PRO A 335 0.63 1.27 24.83
N LEU A 336 0.51 2.04 23.74
CA LEU A 336 0.13 3.46 23.76
C LEU A 336 -1.37 3.55 23.48
N THR A 337 -2.14 4.08 24.42
CA THR A 337 -3.61 4.01 24.39
C THR A 337 -4.28 5.37 24.51
N SER A 338 -3.52 6.44 24.68
CA SER A 338 -4.03 7.81 24.77
C SER A 338 -3.35 8.75 23.76
N ALA A 339 -4.07 9.82 23.39
CA ALA A 339 -3.54 10.84 22.48
C ALA A 339 -2.35 11.62 23.07
N ASP A 340 -2.29 11.73 24.39
CA ASP A 340 -1.20 12.43 25.09
C ASP A 340 0.11 11.65 24.98
N GLU A 341 0.07 10.32 25.10
CA GLU A 341 1.22 9.43 24.90
C GLU A 341 1.77 9.48 23.46
N LEU A 342 0.97 9.93 22.49
CA LEU A 342 1.36 10.11 21.08
C LEU A 342 1.80 11.55 20.76
N ASN A 343 2.02 12.38 21.76
CA ASN A 343 2.53 13.73 21.55
C ASN A 343 3.98 13.65 21.07
N PRO A 344 4.34 14.24 19.89
CA PRO A 344 5.68 14.15 19.34
C PRO A 344 6.77 14.84 20.20
N PHE A 345 6.38 15.62 21.19
CA PHE A 345 7.31 16.22 22.15
C PHE A 345 7.61 15.32 23.35
N GLU A 346 6.89 14.19 23.48
CA GLU A 346 6.96 13.27 24.63
C GLU A 346 7.55 11.90 24.23
N ILE A 347 7.66 11.61 22.92
CA ILE A 347 8.14 10.34 22.35
C ILE A 347 9.63 10.41 22.03
#